data_88d69483ab2426da1aaebd3c00b7f526
#
_entry.id   88d69483ab2426da1aaebd3c00b7f526
#
_cell.length_a   1.000
_cell.length_b   1.000
_cell.length_c   1.000
_cell.angle_alpha   90.00
_cell.angle_beta   90.00
_cell.angle_gamma   90.00
#
_symmetry.space_group_name_H-M   'P 1'
#
loop_
_entity.id
_entity.type
_entity.pdbx_description
1 polymer ?
#
loop_
_entity_poly.entity_id
_entity_poly.type
_entity_poly.pdbx_seq_one_letter_code
_entity_poly.pdbx_strand_id
1 'polypeptide(L)'
;MPKILALYLDDSGPRNPDRKLPEKFQFRDWFTLGGYTVAEEEEGVIRTKHAKFCEKWGITYPLHSYDIRASTNDFSWLKKSEDKDHRDFMSGLSGLLLDIPVTGHACVIDRPGYNDRYREKYGRQTWMLCQTAFAVVVERAAKQAAKLGRKLRVYVEEGDKTTDNMIRAYYRDLRSKGMPFAGGGAAQYAPMSQEDLFKTLHDLDFKAKSSPMAQIADLYAYPIARGGYDSDYSPYQQLKAHK
;
A
#
# COMPACT_ATOMS: atom_id res chain seq x y z
N MET A 1 -23.41 -7.57 -13.63
CA MET A 1 -22.29 -6.65 -13.33
C MET A 1 -20.99 -7.43 -13.38
N PRO A 2 -19.86 -6.82 -13.79
CA PRO A 2 -18.58 -7.54 -13.76
C PRO A 2 -18.21 -7.87 -12.31
N LYS A 3 -17.55 -9.02 -12.12
CA LYS A 3 -16.93 -9.31 -10.82
C LYS A 3 -15.76 -8.37 -10.58
N ILE A 4 -15.65 -7.82 -9.38
CA ILE A 4 -14.63 -6.83 -9.01
C ILE A 4 -13.58 -7.48 -8.11
N LEU A 5 -12.32 -7.16 -8.38
CA LEU A 5 -11.21 -7.26 -7.42
C LEU A 5 -10.94 -5.83 -6.95
N ALA A 6 -11.06 -5.58 -5.67
CA ALA A 6 -10.78 -4.27 -5.07
C ALA A 6 -9.31 -4.21 -4.63
N LEU A 7 -8.59 -3.16 -5.01
CA LEU A 7 -7.23 -2.85 -4.54
C LEU A 7 -7.32 -1.66 -3.59
N TYR A 8 -6.92 -1.84 -2.35
CA TYR A 8 -6.82 -0.79 -1.34
C TYR A 8 -5.36 -0.41 -1.14
N LEU A 9 -5.06 0.88 -1.25
CA LEU A 9 -3.70 1.42 -1.21
C LEU A 9 -3.56 2.51 -0.15
N ASP A 10 -2.41 2.50 0.50
CA ASP A 10 -1.87 3.56 1.31
C ASP A 10 -0.37 3.72 1.04
N ASP A 11 0.23 4.84 1.48
CA ASP A 11 1.65 5.09 1.31
C ASP A 11 2.42 5.12 2.63
N SER A 12 3.70 4.79 2.55
CA SER A 12 4.64 4.88 3.68
C SER A 12 5.94 5.52 3.22
N GLY A 13 6.44 6.42 4.03
CA GLY A 13 7.66 7.18 3.75
C GLY A 13 7.41 8.48 2.99
N PRO A 14 8.46 9.31 2.82
CA PRO A 14 8.31 10.64 2.23
C PRO A 14 8.08 10.56 0.72
N ARG A 15 7.01 11.18 0.25
CA ARG A 15 6.66 11.31 -1.18
C ARG A 15 7.62 12.24 -1.94
N ASN A 16 8.27 13.18 -1.24
CA ASN A 16 9.20 14.11 -1.86
C ASN A 16 10.59 13.47 -2.00
N PRO A 17 11.09 13.19 -3.21
CA PRO A 17 12.40 12.60 -3.42
C PRO A 17 13.56 13.48 -2.94
N ASP A 18 13.38 14.81 -2.87
CA ASP A 18 14.41 15.75 -2.41
C ASP A 18 14.44 15.94 -0.88
N ARG A 19 13.48 15.38 -0.15
CA ARG A 19 13.49 15.46 1.31
C ARG A 19 14.64 14.62 1.87
N LYS A 20 15.60 15.31 2.48
CA LYS A 20 16.70 14.64 3.20
C LYS A 20 16.23 14.16 4.56
N LEU A 21 16.44 12.89 4.84
CA LEU A 21 16.30 12.37 6.20
C LEU A 21 17.56 12.68 7.02
N PRO A 22 17.43 12.83 8.35
CA PRO A 22 18.59 12.84 9.23
C PRO A 22 19.49 11.63 8.98
N GLU A 23 20.81 11.79 9.08
CA GLU A 23 21.83 10.78 8.73
C GLU A 23 21.54 9.41 9.36
N LYS A 24 21.15 9.39 10.64
CA LYS A 24 20.77 8.18 11.37
C LYS A 24 19.58 7.39 10.80
N PHE A 25 18.84 7.97 9.84
CA PHE A 25 17.68 7.34 9.19
C PHE A 25 17.88 7.14 7.69
N GLN A 26 19.03 7.50 7.11
CA GLN A 26 19.26 7.39 5.66
C GLN A 26 19.15 5.96 5.15
N PHE A 27 19.49 4.95 5.94
CA PHE A 27 19.29 3.55 5.58
C PHE A 27 17.81 3.11 5.50
N ARG A 28 16.86 3.99 5.88
CA ARG A 28 15.40 3.80 5.81
C ARG A 28 14.75 4.81 4.88
N ASP A 29 15.51 5.36 3.94
CA ASP A 29 15.03 6.39 3.02
C ASP A 29 14.30 5.76 1.83
N TRP A 30 13.16 5.15 2.13
CA TRP A 30 12.32 4.44 1.18
C TRP A 30 10.96 5.11 1.06
N PHE A 31 10.38 5.03 -0.14
CA PHE A 31 8.98 5.34 -0.39
C PHE A 31 8.26 4.06 -0.80
N THR A 32 7.09 3.84 -0.27
CA THR A 32 6.26 2.68 -0.61
C THR A 32 4.84 3.13 -0.88
N LEU A 33 4.28 2.65 -1.96
CA LEU A 33 2.84 2.63 -2.16
C LEU A 33 2.42 1.15 -2.13
N GLY A 34 1.53 0.80 -1.21
CA GLY A 34 1.17 -0.59 -0.99
C GLY A 34 -0.15 -0.77 -0.28
N GLY A 35 -0.54 -2.02 -0.13
CA GLY A 35 -1.78 -2.43 0.48
C GLY A 35 -2.14 -3.83 0.04
N TYR A 36 -3.39 -4.06 -0.37
CA TYR A 36 -3.86 -5.41 -0.68
C TYR A 36 -5.00 -5.43 -1.71
N THR A 37 -5.18 -6.58 -2.35
CA THR A 37 -6.37 -6.89 -3.13
C THR A 37 -7.29 -7.85 -2.40
N VAL A 38 -8.59 -7.68 -2.62
CA VAL A 38 -9.66 -8.55 -2.09
C VAL A 38 -10.80 -8.65 -3.11
N ALA A 39 -11.45 -9.80 -3.20
CA ALA A 39 -12.70 -9.92 -3.94
C ALA A 39 -13.80 -9.09 -3.25
N GLU A 40 -14.57 -8.31 -4.01
CA GLU A 40 -15.58 -7.38 -3.44
C GLU A 40 -16.57 -8.13 -2.53
N GLU A 41 -16.92 -9.34 -2.85
CA GLU A 41 -17.80 -10.20 -2.05
C GLU A 41 -17.19 -10.63 -0.69
N GLU A 42 -15.87 -10.55 -0.54
CA GLU A 42 -15.14 -10.91 0.69
C GLU A 42 -14.86 -9.72 1.62
N GLU A 43 -15.14 -8.49 1.19
CA GLU A 43 -14.93 -7.30 2.04
C GLU A 43 -15.67 -7.37 3.38
N GLY A 44 -16.85 -7.99 3.40
CA GLY A 44 -17.63 -8.20 4.63
C GLY A 44 -16.87 -9.00 5.69
N VAL A 45 -16.06 -9.97 5.28
CA VAL A 45 -15.21 -10.76 6.19
C VAL A 45 -14.17 -9.86 6.85
N ILE A 46 -13.50 -9.00 6.07
CA ILE A 46 -12.48 -8.06 6.58
C ILE A 46 -13.10 -7.09 7.58
N ARG A 47 -14.23 -6.46 7.22
CA ARG A 47 -14.95 -5.53 8.12
C ARG A 47 -15.33 -6.19 9.44
N THR A 48 -15.82 -7.42 9.39
CA THR A 48 -16.21 -8.15 10.59
C THR A 48 -15.02 -8.47 11.48
N LYS A 49 -13.91 -8.93 10.89
CA LYS A 49 -12.68 -9.25 11.65
C LYS A 49 -12.03 -8.01 12.24
N HIS A 50 -11.99 -6.91 11.48
CA HIS A 50 -11.53 -5.62 11.97
C HIS A 50 -12.37 -5.14 13.15
N ALA A 51 -13.71 -5.14 13.04
CA ALA A 51 -14.61 -4.74 14.11
C ALA A 51 -14.40 -5.58 15.38
N LYS A 52 -14.30 -6.90 15.26
CA LYS A 52 -14.03 -7.79 16.40
C LYS A 52 -12.68 -7.51 17.06
N PHE A 53 -11.65 -7.19 16.28
CA PHE A 53 -10.35 -6.79 16.83
C PHE A 53 -10.45 -5.48 17.61
N CYS A 54 -11.09 -4.47 17.04
CA CYS A 54 -11.31 -3.18 17.71
C CYS A 54 -12.14 -3.33 18.98
N GLU A 55 -13.22 -4.10 18.94
CA GLU A 55 -14.08 -4.39 20.11
C GLU A 55 -13.29 -5.07 21.23
N LYS A 56 -12.51 -6.10 20.91
CA LYS A 56 -11.66 -6.82 21.88
C LYS A 56 -10.73 -5.89 22.65
N TRP A 57 -10.20 -4.85 22.00
CA TRP A 57 -9.24 -3.93 22.57
C TRP A 57 -9.82 -2.58 22.97
N GLY A 58 -11.16 -2.40 22.89
CA GLY A 58 -11.84 -1.16 23.22
C GLY A 58 -11.45 0.01 22.33
N ILE A 59 -11.07 -0.24 21.07
CA ILE A 59 -10.60 0.78 20.12
C ILE A 59 -11.80 1.37 19.38
N THR A 60 -11.99 2.69 19.53
CA THR A 60 -13.07 3.47 18.88
C THR A 60 -12.52 4.48 17.86
N TYR A 61 -11.23 4.51 17.65
CA TYR A 61 -10.47 5.38 16.75
C TYR A 61 -9.78 4.55 15.65
N PRO A 62 -9.35 5.17 14.55
CA PRO A 62 -8.71 4.45 13.46
C PRO A 62 -7.41 3.74 13.86
N LEU A 63 -7.23 2.50 13.40
CA LEU A 63 -5.94 1.83 13.47
C LEU A 63 -4.96 2.58 12.54
N HIS A 64 -3.82 2.99 13.09
CA HIS A 64 -2.78 3.69 12.33
C HIS A 64 -1.42 3.05 12.60
N SER A 65 -0.82 2.49 11.56
CA SER A 65 0.41 1.70 11.63
C SER A 65 1.55 2.44 12.33
N TYR A 66 1.74 3.73 12.02
CA TYR A 66 2.78 4.53 12.68
C TYR A 66 2.53 4.71 14.17
N ASP A 67 1.31 5.08 14.56
CA ASP A 67 0.97 5.35 15.97
C ASP A 67 1.05 4.09 16.81
N ILE A 68 0.61 2.95 16.28
CA ILE A 68 0.74 1.64 16.93
C ILE A 68 2.21 1.32 17.19
N ARG A 69 3.06 1.41 16.18
CA ARG A 69 4.49 1.06 16.29
C ARG A 69 5.29 2.03 17.15
N ALA A 70 4.94 3.30 17.12
CA ALA A 70 5.59 4.34 17.94
C ALA A 70 4.97 4.44 19.34
N SER A 71 3.84 3.78 19.58
CA SER A 71 3.03 3.90 20.80
C SER A 71 2.73 5.37 21.11
N THR A 72 2.18 6.09 20.12
CA THR A 72 1.87 7.54 20.19
C THR A 72 0.38 7.80 19.98
N ASN A 73 -0.03 9.02 20.19
CA ASN A 73 -1.41 9.49 20.04
C ASN A 73 -2.40 8.57 20.77
N ASP A 74 -3.44 8.11 20.10
CA ASP A 74 -4.46 7.22 20.66
C ASP A 74 -3.90 5.86 21.11
N PHE A 75 -2.71 5.46 20.62
CA PHE A 75 -2.01 4.24 21.00
C PHE A 75 -0.93 4.43 22.08
N SER A 76 -0.87 5.61 22.73
CA SER A 76 0.11 5.90 23.80
C SER A 76 -0.02 4.97 25.01
N TRP A 77 -1.17 4.33 25.20
CA TRP A 77 -1.39 3.33 26.24
C TRP A 77 -0.52 2.08 26.07
N LEU A 78 -0.09 1.74 24.82
CA LEU A 78 0.83 0.63 24.57
C LEU A 78 2.19 0.80 25.26
N LYS A 79 2.64 2.04 25.52
CA LYS A 79 3.86 2.31 26.32
C LYS A 79 3.68 1.99 27.80
N LYS A 80 2.45 2.09 28.28
CA LYS A 80 2.13 1.98 29.72
C LYS A 80 1.55 0.61 30.05
N SER A 81 1.21 -0.19 29.03
CA SER A 81 0.72 -1.54 29.21
C SER A 81 1.83 -2.45 29.71
N GLU A 82 1.45 -3.50 30.43
CA GLU A 82 2.37 -4.57 30.76
C GLU A 82 2.93 -5.21 29.48
N ASP A 83 4.15 -5.73 29.55
CA ASP A 83 4.80 -6.39 28.40
C ASP A 83 3.94 -7.50 27.78
N LYS A 84 3.12 -8.15 28.61
CA LYS A 84 2.19 -9.18 28.15
C LYS A 84 1.09 -8.58 27.28
N ASP A 85 0.43 -7.53 27.73
CA ASP A 85 -0.69 -6.91 27.00
C ASP A 85 -0.22 -6.30 25.68
N HIS A 86 0.98 -5.68 25.67
CA HIS A 86 1.60 -5.20 24.44
C HIS A 86 1.87 -6.34 23.46
N ARG A 87 2.45 -7.46 23.91
CA ARG A 87 2.68 -8.64 23.06
C ARG A 87 1.38 -9.24 22.54
N ASP A 88 0.38 -9.36 23.41
CA ASP A 88 -0.93 -9.92 23.05
C ASP A 88 -1.65 -9.05 22.01
N PHE A 89 -1.55 -7.72 22.14
CA PHE A 89 -2.07 -6.78 21.15
C PHE A 89 -1.36 -6.95 19.80
N MET A 90 -0.04 -6.93 19.76
CA MET A 90 0.74 -7.06 18.54
C MET A 90 0.54 -8.43 17.86
N SER A 91 0.45 -9.50 18.66
CA SER A 91 0.12 -10.84 18.18
C SER A 91 -1.29 -10.92 17.60
N GLY A 92 -2.26 -10.31 18.28
CA GLY A 92 -3.63 -10.21 17.78
C GLY A 92 -3.74 -9.41 16.48
N LEU A 93 -2.98 -8.32 16.36
CA LEU A 93 -2.91 -7.52 15.13
C LEU A 93 -2.30 -8.33 13.98
N SER A 94 -1.20 -9.03 14.22
CA SER A 94 -0.61 -9.95 13.24
C SER A 94 -1.60 -11.04 12.83
N GLY A 95 -2.29 -11.63 13.81
CA GLY A 95 -3.34 -12.63 13.56
C GLY A 95 -4.47 -12.08 12.68
N LEU A 96 -4.94 -10.85 12.92
CA LEU A 96 -5.92 -10.19 12.06
C LEU A 96 -5.44 -10.11 10.61
N LEU A 97 -4.21 -9.65 10.38
CA LEU A 97 -3.65 -9.48 9.04
C LEU A 97 -3.44 -10.81 8.31
N LEU A 98 -3.07 -11.88 9.02
CA LEU A 98 -2.89 -13.20 8.44
C LEU A 98 -4.21 -13.92 8.13
N ASP A 99 -5.28 -13.62 8.88
CA ASP A 99 -6.53 -14.36 8.83
C ASP A 99 -7.57 -13.80 7.83
N ILE A 100 -7.25 -12.70 7.13
CA ILE A 100 -8.12 -12.10 6.11
C ILE A 100 -7.79 -12.61 4.70
N PRO A 101 -8.80 -12.77 3.81
CA PRO A 101 -8.63 -13.35 2.48
C PRO A 101 -8.10 -12.33 1.46
N VAL A 102 -6.85 -11.91 1.60
CA VAL A 102 -6.25 -10.84 0.79
C VAL A 102 -4.92 -11.25 0.16
N THR A 103 -4.53 -10.54 -0.89
CA THR A 103 -3.18 -10.62 -1.44
C THR A 103 -2.48 -9.27 -1.29
N GLY A 104 -1.35 -9.22 -0.60
CA GLY A 104 -0.56 -8.00 -0.43
C GLY A 104 0.13 -7.56 -1.72
N HIS A 105 0.09 -6.27 -2.02
CA HIS A 105 0.79 -5.63 -3.13
C HIS A 105 1.52 -4.39 -2.66
N ALA A 106 2.77 -4.21 -3.08
CA ALA A 106 3.47 -2.95 -2.87
C ALA A 106 4.52 -2.70 -3.95
N CYS A 107 4.79 -1.43 -4.21
CA CYS A 107 5.98 -0.95 -4.88
C CYS A 107 6.83 -0.21 -3.86
N VAL A 108 8.01 -0.73 -3.58
CA VAL A 108 8.97 -0.18 -2.62
C VAL A 108 10.13 0.42 -3.38
N ILE A 109 10.40 1.70 -3.18
CA ILE A 109 11.40 2.46 -3.92
C ILE A 109 12.44 3.01 -2.94
N ASP A 110 13.69 2.60 -3.11
CA ASP A 110 14.84 3.27 -2.52
C ASP A 110 14.97 4.67 -3.13
N ARG A 111 14.74 5.71 -2.33
CA ARG A 111 14.69 7.10 -2.82
C ARG A 111 16.05 7.63 -3.24
N PRO A 112 17.16 7.42 -2.49
CA PRO A 112 18.49 7.77 -2.96
C PRO A 112 18.84 7.13 -4.31
N GLY A 113 18.70 5.82 -4.42
CA GLY A 113 19.00 5.11 -5.67
C GLY A 113 18.09 5.50 -6.83
N TYR A 114 16.82 5.84 -6.54
CA TYR A 114 15.91 6.40 -7.55
C TYR A 114 16.37 7.77 -8.03
N ASN A 115 16.77 8.65 -7.11
CA ASN A 115 17.27 9.97 -7.43
C ASN A 115 18.56 9.90 -8.25
N ASP A 116 19.51 9.08 -7.85
CA ASP A 116 20.80 8.91 -8.55
C ASP A 116 20.58 8.45 -10.00
N ARG A 117 19.61 7.54 -10.21
CA ARG A 117 19.31 6.99 -11.53
C ARG A 117 18.53 7.94 -12.44
N TYR A 118 17.59 8.71 -11.88
CA TYR A 118 16.59 9.43 -12.68
C TYR A 118 16.64 10.94 -12.58
N ARG A 119 17.48 11.53 -11.71
CA ARG A 119 17.59 13.00 -11.53
C ARG A 119 18.01 13.71 -12.81
N GLU A 120 18.98 13.16 -13.55
CA GLU A 120 19.39 13.73 -14.84
C GLU A 120 18.25 13.69 -15.85
N LYS A 121 17.48 12.61 -15.88
CA LYS A 121 16.40 12.37 -16.85
C LYS A 121 15.14 13.18 -16.56
N TYR A 122 14.76 13.34 -15.30
CA TYR A 122 13.48 13.94 -14.91
C TYR A 122 13.65 15.29 -14.18
N GLY A 123 14.87 15.72 -13.91
CA GLY A 123 15.16 16.94 -13.19
C GLY A 123 14.54 16.94 -11.79
N ARG A 124 13.89 18.05 -11.44
CA ARG A 124 13.20 18.20 -10.15
C ARG A 124 11.74 17.72 -10.16
N GLN A 125 11.32 16.97 -11.16
CA GLN A 125 9.95 16.45 -11.22
C GLN A 125 9.76 15.32 -10.20
N THR A 126 9.44 15.72 -8.99
CA THR A 126 9.23 14.84 -7.82
C THR A 126 8.11 13.81 -8.01
N TRP A 127 7.21 14.07 -8.95
CA TRP A 127 6.01 13.28 -9.25
C TRP A 127 6.30 11.93 -9.86
N MET A 128 7.45 11.78 -10.52
CA MET A 128 7.76 10.52 -11.21
C MET A 128 7.95 9.36 -10.25
N LEU A 129 8.41 9.60 -9.02
CA LEU A 129 8.52 8.57 -7.98
C LEU A 129 7.14 8.02 -7.61
N CYS A 130 6.19 8.89 -7.26
CA CYS A 130 4.84 8.49 -6.88
C CYS A 130 4.07 7.89 -8.07
N GLN A 131 4.22 8.47 -9.26
CA GLN A 131 3.62 7.94 -10.49
C GLN A 131 4.17 6.56 -10.84
N THR A 132 5.48 6.36 -10.69
CA THR A 132 6.14 5.07 -10.90
C THR A 132 5.60 4.02 -9.93
N ALA A 133 5.55 4.34 -8.64
CA ALA A 133 5.01 3.43 -7.63
C ALA A 133 3.55 3.08 -7.91
N PHE A 134 2.72 4.07 -8.24
CA PHE A 134 1.31 3.88 -8.56
C PHE A 134 1.14 2.98 -9.80
N ALA A 135 1.85 3.26 -10.88
CA ALA A 135 1.75 2.47 -12.11
C ALA A 135 2.16 1.01 -11.88
N VAL A 136 3.24 0.77 -11.14
CA VAL A 136 3.73 -0.58 -10.85
C VAL A 136 2.75 -1.37 -9.98
N VAL A 137 2.28 -0.79 -8.86
CA VAL A 137 1.40 -1.53 -7.95
C VAL A 137 0.04 -1.80 -8.57
N VAL A 138 -0.52 -0.83 -9.30
CA VAL A 138 -1.82 -0.99 -9.98
C VAL A 138 -1.73 -2.01 -11.12
N GLU A 139 -0.65 -1.98 -11.91
CA GLU A 139 -0.43 -2.96 -12.98
C GLU A 139 -0.30 -4.38 -12.44
N ARG A 140 0.41 -4.59 -11.32
CA ARG A 140 0.52 -5.91 -10.69
C ARG A 140 -0.84 -6.43 -10.21
N ALA A 141 -1.64 -5.58 -9.58
CA ALA A 141 -3.00 -5.92 -9.18
C ALA A 141 -3.92 -6.16 -10.40
N ALA A 142 -3.74 -5.38 -11.49
CA ALA A 142 -4.49 -5.58 -12.74
C ALA A 142 -4.17 -6.94 -13.39
N LYS A 143 -2.92 -7.40 -13.38
CA LYS A 143 -2.55 -8.75 -13.81
C LYS A 143 -3.27 -9.82 -13.00
N GLN A 144 -3.33 -9.67 -11.68
CA GLN A 144 -4.09 -10.58 -10.82
C GLN A 144 -5.58 -10.55 -11.16
N ALA A 145 -6.17 -9.37 -11.31
CA ALA A 145 -7.59 -9.23 -11.66
C ALA A 145 -7.90 -9.91 -13.01
N ALA A 146 -7.07 -9.66 -14.03
CA ALA A 146 -7.23 -10.28 -15.35
C ALA A 146 -7.14 -11.83 -15.28
N LYS A 147 -6.14 -12.35 -14.51
CA LYS A 147 -5.99 -13.81 -14.29
C LYS A 147 -7.21 -14.43 -13.60
N LEU A 148 -7.88 -13.66 -12.73
CA LEU A 148 -9.11 -14.10 -12.03
C LEU A 148 -10.40 -13.81 -12.84
N GLY A 149 -10.30 -13.28 -14.05
CA GLY A 149 -11.47 -12.88 -14.87
C GLY A 149 -12.28 -11.74 -14.23
N ARG A 150 -11.64 -10.84 -13.48
CA ARG A 150 -12.25 -9.71 -12.75
C ARG A 150 -11.82 -8.39 -13.34
N LYS A 151 -12.60 -7.34 -13.07
CA LYS A 151 -12.18 -5.95 -13.23
C LYS A 151 -11.50 -5.47 -11.95
N LEU A 152 -10.53 -4.56 -12.08
CA LEU A 152 -9.84 -3.95 -10.94
C LEU A 152 -10.48 -2.61 -10.59
N ARG A 153 -10.95 -2.45 -9.36
CA ARG A 153 -11.30 -1.18 -8.75
C ARG A 153 -10.20 -0.77 -7.79
N VAL A 154 -9.73 0.47 -7.92
CA VAL A 154 -8.65 1.00 -7.08
C VAL A 154 -9.23 1.94 -6.04
N TYR A 155 -8.88 1.74 -4.80
CA TYR A 155 -9.16 2.63 -3.69
C TYR A 155 -7.85 3.13 -3.10
N VAL A 156 -7.75 4.43 -2.86
CA VAL A 156 -6.58 5.05 -2.21
C VAL A 156 -7.07 5.79 -0.96
N GLU A 157 -6.26 5.83 0.11
CA GLU A 157 -6.58 6.66 1.26
C GLU A 157 -6.69 8.12 0.82
N GLU A 158 -7.75 8.81 1.25
CA GLU A 158 -8.03 10.20 0.93
C GLU A 158 -6.95 11.10 1.53
N GLY A 159 -6.34 11.94 0.70
CA GLY A 159 -5.34 12.91 1.08
C GLY A 159 -5.83 14.36 0.96
N ASP A 160 -4.90 15.26 0.64
CA ASP A 160 -5.27 16.60 0.23
C ASP A 160 -5.73 16.63 -1.24
N LYS A 161 -6.51 17.66 -1.59
CA LYS A 161 -7.09 17.82 -2.93
C LYS A 161 -6.06 17.78 -4.07
N THR A 162 -4.85 18.28 -3.82
CA THR A 162 -3.77 18.31 -4.82
C THR A 162 -3.26 16.90 -5.08
N THR A 163 -2.99 16.16 -4.01
CA THR A 163 -2.55 14.76 -4.06
C THR A 163 -3.61 13.88 -4.75
N ASP A 164 -4.88 14.00 -4.36
CA ASP A 164 -5.97 13.22 -4.95
C ASP A 164 -6.13 13.50 -6.45
N ASN A 165 -6.02 14.75 -6.86
CA ASN A 165 -6.06 15.12 -8.28
C ASN A 165 -4.89 14.53 -9.08
N MET A 166 -3.70 14.45 -8.50
CA MET A 166 -2.55 13.80 -9.13
C MET A 166 -2.76 12.29 -9.28
N ILE A 167 -3.27 11.63 -8.25
CA ILE A 167 -3.59 10.20 -8.30
C ILE A 167 -4.66 9.91 -9.37
N ARG A 168 -5.68 10.77 -9.48
CA ARG A 168 -6.67 10.68 -10.57
C ARG A 168 -6.01 10.82 -11.95
N ALA A 169 -5.04 11.73 -12.09
CA ALA A 169 -4.28 11.88 -13.32
C ALA A 169 -3.44 10.64 -13.63
N TYR A 170 -2.74 10.07 -12.66
CA TYR A 170 -1.97 8.83 -12.83
C TYR A 170 -2.85 7.66 -13.28
N TYR A 171 -4.01 7.49 -12.66
CA TYR A 171 -4.96 6.44 -13.03
C TYR A 171 -5.47 6.62 -14.46
N ARG A 172 -5.89 7.85 -14.83
CA ARG A 172 -6.37 8.18 -16.18
C ARG A 172 -5.29 7.92 -17.22
N ASP A 173 -4.04 8.35 -16.95
CA ASP A 173 -2.92 8.17 -17.86
C ASP A 173 -2.55 6.69 -18.01
N LEU A 174 -2.51 5.94 -16.91
CA LEU A 174 -2.27 4.49 -16.94
C LEU A 174 -3.32 3.77 -17.78
N ARG A 175 -4.60 4.12 -17.62
CA ARG A 175 -5.70 3.52 -18.37
C ARG A 175 -5.69 3.89 -19.84
N SER A 176 -5.34 5.14 -20.20
CA SER A 176 -5.45 5.65 -21.56
C SER A 176 -4.16 5.55 -22.37
N LYS A 177 -3.00 5.61 -21.73
CA LYS A 177 -1.67 5.63 -22.39
C LYS A 177 -0.85 4.37 -22.10
N GLY A 178 -1.25 3.56 -21.10
CA GLY A 178 -0.50 2.38 -20.65
C GLY A 178 0.63 2.73 -19.67
N MET A 179 1.55 1.79 -19.50
CA MET A 179 2.67 1.93 -18.57
C MET A 179 3.63 3.04 -18.99
N PRO A 180 4.02 3.96 -18.09
CA PRO A 180 4.86 5.11 -18.45
C PRO A 180 6.31 4.72 -18.84
N PHE A 181 6.69 3.45 -18.66
CA PHE A 181 8.05 2.93 -18.92
C PHE A 181 8.03 1.55 -19.61
N ALA A 182 7.12 1.34 -20.56
CA ALA A 182 6.95 0.05 -21.25
C ALA A 182 8.12 -0.35 -22.17
N GLY A 183 9.11 0.54 -22.41
CA GLY A 183 10.25 0.30 -23.29
C GLY A 183 11.55 -0.09 -22.55
N GLY A 184 12.55 -0.58 -23.27
CA GLY A 184 13.88 -0.89 -22.76
C GLY A 184 13.89 -2.00 -21.69
N GLY A 185 14.58 -1.78 -20.57
CA GLY A 185 14.71 -2.76 -19.48
C GLY A 185 13.40 -3.19 -18.79
N ALA A 186 12.29 -2.50 -19.04
CA ALA A 186 10.99 -2.88 -18.51
C ALA A 186 10.38 -4.11 -19.23
N ALA A 187 10.82 -4.41 -20.46
CA ALA A 187 10.30 -5.54 -21.25
C ALA A 187 10.45 -6.89 -20.52
N GLN A 188 11.51 -7.08 -19.73
CA GLN A 188 11.74 -8.29 -18.93
C GLN A 188 10.63 -8.56 -17.89
N TYR A 189 9.88 -7.57 -17.49
CA TYR A 189 8.76 -7.68 -16.53
C TYR A 189 7.41 -7.92 -17.22
N ALA A 190 7.40 -8.06 -18.57
CA ALA A 190 6.21 -8.27 -19.38
C ALA A 190 5.04 -7.37 -18.95
N PRO A 191 5.18 -6.02 -19.05
CA PRO A 191 4.13 -5.10 -18.61
C PRO A 191 2.85 -5.33 -19.41
N MET A 192 1.69 -5.09 -18.77
CA MET A 192 0.40 -5.15 -19.46
C MET A 192 0.34 -4.13 -20.61
N SER A 193 -0.28 -4.54 -21.71
CA SER A 193 -0.57 -3.61 -22.81
C SER A 193 -1.55 -2.52 -22.36
N GLN A 194 -1.55 -1.39 -23.07
CA GLN A 194 -2.55 -0.33 -22.83
C GLN A 194 -3.97 -0.85 -23.00
N GLU A 195 -4.20 -1.69 -23.98
CA GLU A 195 -5.52 -2.30 -24.25
C GLU A 195 -5.99 -3.19 -23.10
N ASP A 196 -5.09 -4.02 -22.54
CA ASP A 196 -5.40 -4.88 -21.42
C ASP A 196 -5.65 -4.08 -20.13
N LEU A 197 -4.86 -3.02 -19.89
CA LEU A 197 -5.09 -2.09 -18.79
C LEU A 197 -6.46 -1.39 -18.94
N PHE A 198 -6.78 -0.89 -20.12
CA PHE A 198 -8.08 -0.26 -20.39
C PHE A 198 -9.24 -1.22 -20.14
N LYS A 199 -9.10 -2.47 -20.56
CA LYS A 199 -10.11 -3.52 -20.33
C LYS A 199 -10.23 -3.91 -18.87
N THR A 200 -9.14 -3.93 -18.13
CA THR A 200 -9.10 -4.46 -16.74
C THR A 200 -9.45 -3.41 -15.70
N LEU A 201 -8.94 -2.18 -15.85
CA LEU A 201 -9.16 -1.09 -14.90
C LEU A 201 -10.61 -0.60 -14.97
N HIS A 202 -11.32 -0.70 -13.85
CA HIS A 202 -12.75 -0.33 -13.76
C HIS A 202 -12.91 1.15 -13.39
N ASP A 203 -12.54 1.49 -12.16
CA ASP A 203 -12.62 2.85 -11.62
C ASP A 203 -11.59 3.08 -10.50
N LEU A 204 -11.47 4.34 -10.10
CA LEU A 204 -10.68 4.81 -8.95
C LEU A 204 -11.58 5.64 -8.03
N ASP A 205 -11.52 5.35 -6.74
CA ASP A 205 -12.22 6.11 -5.70
C ASP A 205 -11.30 6.30 -4.48
N PHE A 206 -11.71 7.18 -3.55
CA PHE A 206 -10.95 7.48 -2.33
C PHE A 206 -11.70 7.00 -1.10
N LYS A 207 -10.96 6.61 -0.07
CA LYS A 207 -11.51 6.15 1.21
C LYS A 207 -10.95 6.98 2.35
N ALA A 208 -11.85 7.49 3.17
CA ALA A 208 -11.45 8.18 4.40
C ALA A 208 -10.69 7.22 5.34
N LYS A 209 -9.79 7.78 6.14
CA LYS A 209 -9.00 7.03 7.14
C LYS A 209 -9.85 6.27 8.16
N SER A 210 -11.08 6.68 8.36
CA SER A 210 -12.06 5.97 9.20
C SER A 210 -12.55 4.65 8.57
N SER A 211 -12.28 4.41 7.27
CA SER A 211 -12.67 3.17 6.60
C SER A 211 -11.82 2.00 7.13
N PRO A 212 -12.42 0.90 7.63
CA PRO A 212 -11.70 -0.30 8.02
C PRO A 212 -10.77 -0.83 6.91
N MET A 213 -11.20 -0.69 5.66
CA MET A 213 -10.43 -1.18 4.51
C MET A 213 -9.16 -0.34 4.27
N ALA A 214 -9.22 0.99 4.44
CA ALA A 214 -8.06 1.87 4.36
C ALA A 214 -7.09 1.60 5.52
N GLN A 215 -7.60 1.42 6.74
CA GLN A 215 -6.77 1.08 7.90
C GLN A 215 -6.00 -0.24 7.71
N ILE A 216 -6.64 -1.25 7.14
CA ILE A 216 -5.96 -2.52 6.81
C ILE A 216 -4.89 -2.29 5.73
N ALA A 217 -5.10 -1.40 4.75
CA ALA A 217 -4.08 -1.08 3.74
C ALA A 217 -2.83 -0.44 4.37
N ASP A 218 -2.98 0.52 5.28
CA ASP A 218 -1.88 1.11 6.07
C ASP A 218 -1.11 0.04 6.85
N LEU A 219 -1.84 -0.87 7.52
CA LEU A 219 -1.24 -1.95 8.29
C LEU A 219 -0.47 -2.96 7.43
N TYR A 220 -0.84 -3.15 6.15
CA TYR A 220 -0.11 -3.99 5.19
C TYR A 220 1.08 -3.27 4.56
N ALA A 221 0.95 -1.97 4.26
CA ALA A 221 1.96 -1.20 3.55
C ALA A 221 3.30 -1.19 4.29
N TYR A 222 3.29 -0.95 5.61
CA TYR A 222 4.53 -0.83 6.38
C TYR A 222 5.35 -2.12 6.50
N PRO A 223 4.80 -3.30 6.87
CA PRO A 223 5.58 -4.54 6.91
C PRO A 223 6.23 -4.88 5.57
N ILE A 224 5.53 -4.66 4.46
CA ILE A 224 6.07 -4.92 3.13
C ILE A 224 7.16 -3.89 2.79
N ALA A 225 6.94 -2.60 3.12
CA ALA A 225 7.95 -1.55 2.97
C ALA A 225 9.23 -1.90 3.70
N ARG A 226 9.12 -2.26 4.97
CA ARG A 226 10.27 -2.62 5.79
C ARG A 226 10.95 -3.88 5.29
N GLY A 227 10.23 -4.88 4.83
CA GLY A 227 10.77 -6.09 4.22
C GLY A 227 11.61 -5.83 2.97
N GLY A 228 11.46 -4.66 2.33
CA GLY A 228 12.26 -4.22 1.19
C GLY A 228 13.72 -3.91 1.57
N TYR A 229 13.98 -3.46 2.80
CA TYR A 229 15.33 -3.12 3.31
C TYR A 229 15.75 -3.93 4.56
N ASP A 230 14.88 -4.71 5.14
CA ASP A 230 15.09 -5.59 6.30
C ASP A 230 14.35 -6.91 6.02
N SER A 231 15.00 -7.79 5.26
CA SER A 231 14.39 -9.05 4.83
C SER A 231 14.00 -9.97 6.00
N ASP A 232 14.65 -9.81 7.16
CA ASP A 232 14.43 -10.63 8.34
C ASP A 232 13.34 -10.07 9.27
N TYR A 233 12.70 -8.96 8.86
CA TYR A 233 11.61 -8.36 9.63
C TYR A 233 10.45 -9.34 9.80
N SER A 234 10.25 -9.81 11.03
CA SER A 234 9.31 -10.88 11.36
C SER A 234 7.89 -10.69 10.81
N PRO A 235 7.23 -9.52 10.93
CA PRO A 235 5.91 -9.31 10.34
C PRO A 235 5.88 -9.49 8.81
N TYR A 236 6.93 -9.07 8.10
CA TYR A 236 7.04 -9.29 6.67
C TYR A 236 7.18 -10.78 6.32
N GLN A 237 8.03 -11.50 7.08
CA GLN A 237 8.21 -12.94 6.88
C GLN A 237 6.92 -13.72 7.15
N GLN A 238 6.15 -13.34 8.16
CA GLN A 238 4.85 -13.92 8.45
C GLN A 238 3.87 -13.72 7.30
N LEU A 239 3.73 -12.49 6.78
CA LEU A 239 2.89 -12.18 5.62
C LEU A 239 3.32 -12.97 4.37
N LYS A 240 4.63 -13.16 4.17
CA LYS A 240 5.19 -13.89 3.02
C LYS A 240 4.95 -15.40 3.12
N ALA A 241 5.03 -15.95 4.30
CA ALA A 241 4.87 -17.39 4.53
C ALA A 241 3.39 -17.85 4.48
N HIS A 242 2.46 -16.92 4.65
CA HIS A 242 1.02 -17.19 4.72
C HIS A 242 0.32 -17.19 3.34
N LYS A 243 1.09 -17.15 2.24
CA LYS A 243 0.59 -17.18 0.86
C LYS A 243 0.21 -18.58 0.40
#